data_d60e1f451561b5d908f1b4432e025400
#
_entry.id   d60e1f451561b5d908f1b4432e025400
#
_cell.length_a   1.000
_cell.length_b   1.000
_cell.length_c   1.000
_cell.angle_alpha   90.00
_cell.angle_beta   90.00
_cell.angle_gamma   90.00
#
_symmetry.space_group_name_H-M   'P 1'
#
loop_
_entity.id
_entity.type
_entity.pdbx_description
1 polymer ?
#
loop_
_entity_poly.entity_id
_entity_poly.type
_entity_poly.pdbx_seq_one_letter_code
_entity_poly.pdbx_strand_id
1 'polypeptide(L)'
;LIKILKNVQNEVRDKFTFQYKIVGSYSRNMITYDSKSNIGFDLDVNIYPNDDFNEYSPQEIKTTLIKAFRKYLKKYKYSKIENSTRVITIKVNDTKNARIIHSVDFAIVNDYEDEEGYQCQEYIRFNKKHNSYTWEEQDDGFYMLDEKIEWIKDEDLWPELREMYLKRKNSNNDINKKSRSLFAESVNNICDEYGYFE
;
A
#
# COMPACT_ATOMS: atom_id res chain seq x y z
N LEU A 1 8.16 9.45 -7.93
CA LEU A 1 7.67 9.18 -6.58
C LEU A 1 8.59 9.78 -5.51
N ILE A 2 9.83 9.33 -5.36
CA ILE A 2 10.76 9.76 -4.27
C ILE A 2 10.90 11.28 -4.17
N LYS A 3 10.98 11.98 -5.31
CA LYS A 3 11.13 13.44 -5.33
C LYS A 3 9.90 14.16 -4.77
N ILE A 4 8.67 13.68 -5.02
CA ILE A 4 7.47 14.30 -4.44
C ILE A 4 7.40 14.00 -2.95
N LEU A 5 7.72 12.77 -2.50
CA LEU A 5 7.76 12.41 -1.09
C LEU A 5 8.72 13.31 -0.30
N LYS A 6 9.95 13.53 -0.79
CA LYS A 6 10.92 14.45 -0.15
C LYS A 6 10.38 15.88 -0.02
N ASN A 7 9.65 16.39 -1.03
CA ASN A 7 9.06 17.73 -0.91
C ASN A 7 7.89 17.75 0.09
N VAL A 8 7.09 16.68 0.13
CA VAL A 8 6.01 16.56 1.11
C VAL A 8 6.57 16.47 2.54
N GLN A 9 7.64 15.67 2.77
CA GLN A 9 8.34 15.65 4.06
C GLN A 9 8.81 17.03 4.51
N ASN A 10 9.41 17.81 3.60
CA ASN A 10 9.85 19.16 3.92
C ASN A 10 8.68 20.12 4.22
N GLU A 11 7.55 19.96 3.51
CA GLU A 11 6.37 20.80 3.66
C GLU A 11 5.65 20.61 5.00
N VAL A 12 5.66 19.39 5.52
CA VAL A 12 4.95 19.07 6.77
C VAL A 12 5.84 19.13 8.02
N ARG A 13 7.14 19.34 7.85
CA ARG A 13 8.16 19.24 8.90
C ARG A 13 7.89 20.11 10.14
N ASP A 14 7.28 21.26 9.97
CA ASP A 14 6.95 22.18 11.08
C ASP A 14 5.81 21.67 11.97
N LYS A 15 5.13 20.60 11.53
CA LYS A 15 4.08 19.92 12.30
C LYS A 15 4.57 18.58 12.80
N PHE A 16 4.77 17.66 11.89
CA PHE A 16 5.29 16.33 12.17
C PHE A 16 6.24 15.89 11.06
N THR A 17 7.09 14.93 11.37
CA THR A 17 7.90 14.21 10.36
C THR A 17 7.26 12.88 10.03
N PHE A 18 7.71 12.23 8.96
CA PHE A 18 7.28 10.87 8.67
C PHE A 18 8.35 10.08 7.95
N GLN A 19 8.31 8.77 8.12
CA GLN A 19 9.02 7.80 7.30
C GLN A 19 8.08 7.21 6.26
N TYR A 20 8.61 6.54 5.23
CA TYR A 20 7.80 5.83 4.26
C TYR A 20 8.47 4.56 3.78
N LYS A 21 7.65 3.58 3.43
CA LYS A 21 8.08 2.30 2.86
C LYS A 21 7.27 2.00 1.61
N ILE A 22 7.93 1.67 0.50
CA ILE A 22 7.24 1.16 -0.68
C ILE A 22 6.91 -0.30 -0.41
N VAL A 23 5.65 -0.66 -0.58
CA VAL A 23 5.10 -1.97 -0.26
C VAL A 23 4.39 -2.58 -1.48
N GLY A 24 3.66 -3.65 -1.29
CA GLY A 24 2.81 -4.26 -2.32
C GLY A 24 3.59 -4.96 -3.44
N SER A 25 3.01 -4.99 -4.63
CA SER A 25 3.55 -5.75 -5.76
C SER A 25 4.89 -5.20 -6.29
N TYR A 26 5.14 -3.90 -6.12
CA TYR A 26 6.40 -3.29 -6.53
C TYR A 26 7.59 -3.80 -5.71
N SER A 27 7.46 -3.80 -4.39
CA SER A 27 8.54 -4.25 -3.48
C SER A 27 8.92 -5.72 -3.68
N ARG A 28 8.00 -6.49 -4.27
CA ARG A 28 8.18 -7.93 -4.55
C ARG A 28 8.65 -8.23 -5.98
N ASN A 29 8.87 -7.22 -6.84
CA ASN A 29 9.11 -7.38 -8.28
C ASN A 29 7.96 -8.13 -9.01
N MET A 30 6.71 -7.89 -8.57
CA MET A 30 5.50 -8.55 -9.07
C MET A 30 4.48 -7.59 -9.67
N ILE A 31 4.92 -6.41 -10.12
CA ILE A 31 4.06 -5.49 -10.84
C ILE A 31 3.60 -6.14 -12.14
N THR A 32 2.29 -6.06 -12.38
CA THR A 32 1.68 -6.44 -13.66
C THR A 32 1.20 -5.18 -14.38
N TYR A 33 1.34 -5.19 -15.68
CA TYR A 33 0.79 -4.18 -16.57
C TYR A 33 -0.14 -4.87 -17.56
N ASP A 34 -1.38 -4.41 -17.65
CA ASP A 34 -2.32 -4.84 -18.67
C ASP A 34 -2.33 -3.82 -19.81
N SER A 35 -1.73 -4.18 -20.94
CA SER A 35 -1.67 -3.32 -22.12
C SER A 35 -3.03 -3.10 -22.79
N LYS A 36 -4.04 -3.92 -22.47
CA LYS A 36 -5.38 -3.87 -23.05
C LYS A 36 -6.38 -3.07 -22.19
N SER A 37 -6.04 -2.83 -20.92
CA SER A 37 -6.89 -2.04 -20.03
C SER A 37 -6.47 -0.57 -20.03
N ASN A 38 -7.42 0.31 -19.65
CA ASN A 38 -7.15 1.72 -19.40
C ASN A 38 -6.55 1.99 -18.00
N ILE A 39 -6.21 0.92 -17.28
CA ILE A 39 -5.68 0.95 -15.92
C ILE A 39 -4.19 0.64 -16.01
N GLY A 40 -3.36 1.59 -15.59
CA GLY A 40 -1.91 1.40 -15.47
C GLY A 40 -1.54 0.57 -14.26
N PHE A 41 -0.28 0.64 -13.85
CA PHE A 41 0.19 -0.02 -12.64
C PHE A 41 -0.02 0.86 -11.40
N ASP A 42 -0.19 0.21 -10.26
CA ASP A 42 -0.31 0.86 -8.95
C ASP A 42 0.98 0.67 -8.14
N LEU A 43 1.36 1.73 -7.43
CA LEU A 43 2.43 1.69 -6.43
C LEU A 43 1.79 1.91 -5.06
N ASP A 44 2.10 1.03 -4.12
CA ASP A 44 1.63 1.13 -2.74
C ASP A 44 2.74 1.68 -1.85
N VAL A 45 2.42 2.63 -0.98
CA VAL A 45 3.36 3.27 -0.05
C VAL A 45 2.72 3.39 1.32
N ASN A 46 3.37 2.88 2.33
CA ASN A 46 3.03 3.17 3.71
C ASN A 46 3.77 4.44 4.16
N ILE A 47 3.04 5.34 4.78
CA ILE A 47 3.56 6.54 5.45
C ILE A 47 3.39 6.33 6.95
N TYR A 48 4.47 6.49 7.70
CA TYR A 48 4.56 6.34 9.14
C TYR A 48 4.81 7.73 9.75
N PRO A 49 3.77 8.43 10.24
CA PRO A 49 3.96 9.69 10.95
C PRO A 49 4.77 9.46 12.22
N ASN A 50 5.74 10.33 12.50
CA ASN A 50 6.42 10.37 13.80
C ASN A 50 5.59 11.31 14.69
N ASP A 51 4.63 10.74 15.38
CA ASP A 51 3.71 11.43 16.32
C ASP A 51 3.64 10.65 17.63
N ASP A 52 4.80 10.44 18.25
CA ASP A 52 4.99 9.60 19.43
C ASP A 52 4.12 10.01 20.63
N PHE A 53 3.63 11.24 20.64
CA PHE A 53 2.79 11.79 21.72
C PHE A 53 1.32 11.95 21.35
N ASN A 54 0.91 11.46 20.16
CA ASN A 54 -0.46 11.63 19.64
C ASN A 54 -0.92 13.10 19.64
N GLU A 55 -0.03 14.02 19.27
CA GLU A 55 -0.33 15.46 19.25
C GLU A 55 -1.30 15.83 18.12
N TYR A 56 -1.38 15.00 17.08
CA TYR A 56 -2.20 15.25 15.90
C TYR A 56 -3.30 14.20 15.74
N SER A 57 -4.52 14.67 15.53
CA SER A 57 -5.63 13.78 15.20
C SER A 57 -5.43 13.11 13.82
N PRO A 58 -6.03 11.93 13.58
CA PRO A 58 -6.02 11.26 12.26
C PRO A 58 -6.46 12.20 11.13
N GLN A 59 -7.41 13.09 11.39
CA GLN A 59 -7.89 14.09 10.44
C GLN A 59 -6.79 15.10 10.10
N GLU A 60 -6.10 15.63 11.10
CA GLU A 60 -5.03 16.61 10.89
C GLU A 60 -3.88 16.02 10.12
N ILE A 61 -3.44 14.81 10.47
CA ILE A 61 -2.38 14.09 9.76
C ILE A 61 -2.76 13.93 8.28
N LYS A 62 -3.91 13.28 8.00
CA LYS A 62 -4.30 12.95 6.63
C LYS A 62 -4.58 14.18 5.79
N THR A 63 -5.25 15.21 6.35
CA THR A 63 -5.53 16.43 5.60
C THR A 63 -4.30 17.29 5.37
N THR A 64 -3.34 17.31 6.29
CA THR A 64 -2.04 17.99 6.12
C THR A 64 -1.25 17.34 4.98
N LEU A 65 -1.16 16.02 4.93
CA LEU A 65 -0.52 15.30 3.84
C LEU A 65 -1.20 15.55 2.50
N ILE A 66 -2.54 15.52 2.44
CA ILE A 66 -3.30 15.83 1.21
C ILE A 66 -2.98 17.25 0.72
N LYS A 67 -2.94 18.24 1.61
CA LYS A 67 -2.59 19.64 1.26
C LYS A 67 -1.17 19.71 0.70
N ALA A 68 -0.22 19.07 1.35
CA ALA A 68 1.17 19.03 0.93
C ALA A 68 1.35 18.35 -0.44
N PHE A 69 0.76 17.15 -0.65
CA PHE A 69 0.77 16.50 -1.96
C PHE A 69 0.18 17.37 -3.05
N ARG A 70 -0.98 17.99 -2.80
CA ARG A 70 -1.68 18.86 -3.77
C ARG A 70 -0.80 20.00 -4.30
N LYS A 71 0.04 20.58 -3.45
CA LYS A 71 0.99 21.65 -3.80
C LYS A 71 1.99 21.22 -4.88
N TYR A 72 2.38 19.94 -4.87
CA TYR A 72 3.45 19.43 -5.73
C TYR A 72 2.97 18.58 -6.92
N LEU A 73 1.65 18.30 -7.05
CA LEU A 73 1.12 17.47 -8.13
C LEU A 73 1.59 17.92 -9.52
N LYS A 74 1.37 19.18 -9.87
CA LYS A 74 1.73 19.73 -11.19
C LYS A 74 3.24 19.64 -11.47
N LYS A 75 4.07 19.95 -10.47
CA LYS A 75 5.54 19.87 -10.57
C LYS A 75 6.02 18.48 -10.97
N TYR A 76 5.34 17.43 -10.49
CA TYR A 76 5.69 16.04 -10.75
C TYR A 76 4.77 15.34 -11.73
N LYS A 77 3.98 16.12 -12.51
CA LYS A 77 3.09 15.63 -13.58
C LYS A 77 1.98 14.69 -13.10
N TYR A 78 1.59 14.77 -11.83
CA TYR A 78 0.38 14.11 -11.35
C TYR A 78 -0.83 15.01 -11.65
N SER A 79 -1.91 14.40 -12.11
CA SER A 79 -3.10 15.11 -12.58
C SER A 79 -4.19 15.21 -11.52
N LYS A 80 -4.25 14.27 -10.59
CA LYS A 80 -5.34 14.19 -9.60
C LYS A 80 -4.85 13.64 -8.27
N ILE A 81 -5.50 14.09 -7.18
CA ILE A 81 -5.41 13.52 -5.85
C ILE A 81 -6.80 13.15 -5.36
N GLU A 82 -6.94 11.97 -4.79
CA GLU A 82 -8.18 11.45 -4.23
C GLU A 82 -7.97 11.08 -2.76
N ASN A 83 -8.97 11.40 -1.92
CA ASN A 83 -9.05 10.95 -0.54
C ASN A 83 -9.98 9.74 -0.49
N SER A 84 -9.43 8.56 -0.43
CA SER A 84 -10.18 7.31 -0.33
C SER A 84 -10.29 6.85 1.13
N THR A 85 -11.10 5.82 1.38
CA THR A 85 -11.34 5.32 2.75
C THR A 85 -10.02 4.97 3.45
N ARG A 86 -9.13 4.22 2.80
CA ARG A 86 -7.85 3.76 3.39
C ARG A 86 -6.65 4.59 2.95
N VAL A 87 -6.64 5.11 1.72
CA VAL A 87 -5.46 5.69 1.11
C VAL A 87 -5.67 7.11 0.61
N ILE A 88 -4.58 7.82 0.39
CA ILE A 88 -4.50 8.99 -0.47
C ILE A 88 -3.96 8.51 -1.81
N THR A 89 -4.70 8.72 -2.90
CA THR A 89 -4.26 8.29 -4.24
C THR A 89 -3.86 9.49 -5.08
N ILE A 90 -2.68 9.45 -5.71
CA ILE A 90 -2.29 10.38 -6.77
C ILE A 90 -2.16 9.64 -8.09
N LYS A 91 -2.60 10.26 -9.20
CA LYS A 91 -2.68 9.62 -10.52
C LYS A 91 -1.98 10.41 -11.59
N VAL A 92 -1.34 9.71 -12.52
CA VAL A 92 -0.88 10.26 -13.81
C VAL A 92 -1.80 9.76 -14.90
N ASN A 93 -2.51 10.70 -15.53
CA ASN A 93 -3.44 10.41 -16.61
C ASN A 93 -2.82 10.78 -17.95
N ASP A 94 -3.00 9.93 -18.95
CA ASP A 94 -2.82 10.24 -20.35
C ASP A 94 -4.18 10.68 -20.91
N THR A 95 -4.39 12.00 -20.92
CA THR A 95 -5.66 12.59 -21.37
C THR A 95 -5.94 12.36 -22.85
N LYS A 96 -4.89 12.16 -23.68
CA LYS A 96 -5.05 11.92 -25.13
C LYS A 96 -5.64 10.54 -25.39
N ASN A 97 -5.28 9.55 -24.61
CA ASN A 97 -5.69 8.15 -24.75
C ASN A 97 -6.70 7.73 -23.71
N ALA A 98 -7.24 8.66 -22.89
CA ALA A 98 -8.23 8.43 -21.84
C ALA A 98 -7.86 7.27 -20.89
N ARG A 99 -6.55 7.17 -20.52
CA ARG A 99 -6.05 6.09 -19.65
C ARG A 99 -5.27 6.63 -18.46
N ILE A 100 -5.21 5.82 -17.41
CA ILE A 100 -4.31 6.02 -16.27
C ILE A 100 -2.98 5.37 -16.61
N ILE A 101 -1.88 6.14 -16.56
CA ILE A 101 -0.53 5.61 -16.79
C ILE A 101 -0.07 4.86 -15.56
N HIS A 102 -0.21 5.48 -14.37
CA HIS A 102 0.02 4.85 -13.08
C HIS A 102 -0.68 5.63 -11.96
N SER A 103 -0.91 4.95 -10.87
CA SER A 103 -1.32 5.55 -9.60
C SER A 103 -0.35 5.22 -8.48
N VAL A 104 -0.41 6.03 -7.43
CA VAL A 104 0.32 5.77 -6.19
C VAL A 104 -0.67 5.92 -5.04
N ASP A 105 -0.80 4.86 -4.26
CA ASP A 105 -1.64 4.79 -3.08
C ASP A 105 -0.79 4.93 -1.82
N PHE A 106 -1.10 5.93 -1.00
CA PHE A 106 -0.45 6.18 0.27
C PHE A 106 -1.38 5.79 1.42
N ALA A 107 -1.10 4.70 2.11
CA ALA A 107 -1.70 4.38 3.39
C ALA A 107 -0.92 5.12 4.49
N ILE A 108 -1.64 5.73 5.43
CA ILE A 108 -1.03 6.31 6.62
C ILE A 108 -1.24 5.27 7.71
N VAL A 109 -0.14 4.75 8.23
CA VAL A 109 -0.13 3.60 9.14
C VAL A 109 0.71 3.89 10.37
N ASN A 110 0.42 3.17 11.43
CA ASN A 110 1.18 3.14 12.67
C ASN A 110 1.36 1.68 13.08
N ASP A 111 2.61 1.27 13.26
CA ASP A 111 2.96 -0.05 13.76
C ASP A 111 3.11 0.05 15.28
N TYR A 112 2.50 -0.85 16.02
CA TYR A 112 2.54 -0.88 17.47
C TYR A 112 2.59 -2.33 17.98
N GLU A 113 2.94 -2.48 19.23
CA GLU A 113 2.91 -3.77 19.94
C GLU A 113 1.71 -3.75 20.90
N ASP A 114 0.89 -4.78 20.86
CA ASP A 114 -0.25 -4.90 21.75
C ASP A 114 0.17 -5.35 23.18
N GLU A 115 -0.80 -5.46 24.07
CA GLU A 115 -0.55 -5.85 25.47
C GLU A 115 0.01 -7.27 25.61
N GLU A 116 -0.15 -8.12 24.61
CA GLU A 116 0.32 -9.50 24.55
C GLU A 116 1.68 -9.64 23.84
N GLY A 117 2.22 -8.54 23.31
CA GLY A 117 3.51 -8.49 22.62
C GLY A 117 3.44 -8.79 21.11
N TYR A 118 2.23 -8.83 20.53
CA TYR A 118 2.08 -9.03 19.09
C TYR A 118 2.25 -7.73 18.32
N GLN A 119 2.92 -7.82 17.19
CA GLN A 119 3.09 -6.69 16.27
C GLN A 119 1.78 -6.44 15.52
N CYS A 120 1.19 -5.29 15.77
CA CYS A 120 -0.05 -4.84 15.16
C CYS A 120 0.18 -3.63 14.27
N GLN A 121 -0.73 -3.40 13.34
CA GLN A 121 -0.72 -2.21 12.48
C GLN A 121 -2.12 -1.61 12.41
N GLU A 122 -2.21 -0.30 12.59
CA GLU A 122 -3.41 0.47 12.34
C GLU A 122 -3.23 1.43 11.16
N TYR A 123 -4.33 1.90 10.58
CA TYR A 123 -4.32 2.85 9.47
C TYR A 123 -5.36 3.94 9.66
N ILE A 124 -5.14 5.12 9.06
CA ILE A 124 -6.14 6.19 9.09
C ILE A 124 -7.27 5.91 8.10
N ARG A 125 -8.44 5.56 8.63
CA ARG A 125 -9.68 5.40 7.87
C ARG A 125 -10.42 6.72 7.73
N PHE A 126 -10.86 7.03 6.50
CA PHE A 126 -11.75 8.13 6.20
C PHE A 126 -13.18 7.63 5.94
N ASN A 127 -14.10 8.01 6.80
CA ASN A 127 -15.53 7.75 6.60
C ASN A 127 -16.15 8.93 5.85
N LYS A 128 -16.41 8.73 4.55
CA LYS A 128 -16.98 9.77 3.69
C LYS A 128 -18.38 10.22 4.12
N LYS A 129 -19.20 9.29 4.66
CA LYS A 129 -20.58 9.59 5.07
C LYS A 129 -20.63 10.55 6.26
N HIS A 130 -19.73 10.37 7.21
CA HIS A 130 -19.69 11.16 8.44
C HIS A 130 -18.59 12.24 8.43
N ASN A 131 -17.79 12.29 7.36
CA ASN A 131 -16.62 13.16 7.24
C ASN A 131 -15.69 13.06 8.47
N SER A 132 -15.50 11.85 8.96
CA SER A 132 -14.70 11.55 10.15
C SER A 132 -13.48 10.70 9.80
N TYR A 133 -12.45 10.83 10.64
CA TYR A 133 -11.19 10.08 10.48
C TYR A 133 -10.90 9.38 11.80
N THR A 134 -10.56 8.10 11.73
CA THR A 134 -10.23 7.26 12.88
C THR A 134 -8.99 6.44 12.56
N TRP A 135 -8.23 6.09 13.60
CA TRP A 135 -7.33 4.96 13.51
C TRP A 135 -8.16 3.68 13.56
N GLU A 136 -7.92 2.77 12.67
CA GLU A 136 -8.58 1.46 12.57
C GLU A 136 -7.50 0.39 12.46
N GLU A 137 -7.62 -0.61 13.27
CA GLU A 137 -6.75 -1.77 13.23
C GLU A 137 -6.85 -2.46 11.86
N GLN A 138 -5.72 -2.84 11.34
CA GLN A 138 -5.66 -3.62 10.11
C GLN A 138 -5.88 -5.08 10.49
N ASP A 139 -6.93 -5.69 9.90
CA ASP A 139 -7.16 -7.13 10.07
C ASP A 139 -5.84 -7.88 9.91
N ASP A 140 -5.54 -8.75 10.84
CA ASP A 140 -4.43 -9.68 10.76
C ASP A 140 -4.53 -10.40 9.42
N GLY A 141 -3.59 -10.20 8.61
CA GLY A 141 -3.73 -10.53 7.22
C GLY A 141 -3.82 -11.98 6.99
N PHE A 142 -3.20 -12.89 6.84
CA PHE A 142 -3.31 -14.30 6.61
C PHE A 142 -2.39 -15.00 7.61
N TYR A 143 -2.94 -16.02 8.26
CA TYR A 143 -2.23 -16.77 9.28
C TYR A 143 -0.79 -17.12 8.88
N MET A 144 0.18 -16.71 9.71
CA MET A 144 1.63 -16.92 9.53
C MET A 144 2.16 -16.52 8.14
N LEU A 145 1.58 -15.49 7.51
CA LEU A 145 1.97 -15.13 6.14
C LEU A 145 3.43 -14.67 6.05
N ASP A 146 3.90 -13.90 7.03
CA ASP A 146 5.25 -13.34 7.01
C ASP A 146 6.29 -14.43 7.26
N GLU A 147 6.05 -15.35 8.18
CA GLU A 147 6.88 -16.53 8.44
C GLU A 147 6.97 -17.44 7.19
N LYS A 148 5.84 -17.70 6.56
CA LYS A 148 5.79 -18.47 5.30
C LYS A 148 6.57 -17.80 4.17
N ILE A 149 6.50 -16.46 4.09
CA ILE A 149 7.27 -15.70 3.10
C ILE A 149 8.77 -15.77 3.39
N GLU A 150 9.19 -15.70 4.63
CA GLU A 150 10.60 -15.83 5.01
C GLU A 150 11.12 -17.23 4.69
N TRP A 151 10.38 -18.26 5.10
CA TRP A 151 10.73 -19.63 4.76
C TRP A 151 10.86 -19.85 3.23
N ILE A 152 9.93 -19.33 2.42
CA ILE A 152 9.99 -19.41 0.95
C ILE A 152 11.26 -18.75 0.41
N LYS A 153 11.73 -17.66 1.03
CA LYS A 153 12.99 -17.01 0.64
C LYS A 153 14.21 -17.82 1.04
N ASP A 154 14.19 -18.39 2.24
CA ASP A 154 15.30 -19.20 2.78
C ASP A 154 15.47 -20.50 1.98
N GLU A 155 14.37 -21.06 1.46
CA GLU A 155 14.36 -22.23 0.55
C GLU A 155 14.59 -21.88 -0.93
N ASP A 156 14.93 -20.62 -1.26
CA ASP A 156 15.12 -20.14 -2.63
C ASP A 156 13.90 -20.30 -3.57
N LEU A 157 12.69 -20.47 -3.00
CA LEU A 157 11.43 -20.70 -3.74
C LEU A 157 10.72 -19.40 -4.20
N TRP A 158 11.38 -18.25 -4.07
CA TRP A 158 10.81 -16.98 -4.49
C TRP A 158 10.46 -16.88 -5.98
N PRO A 159 11.26 -17.44 -6.92
CA PRO A 159 10.91 -17.48 -8.34
C PRO A 159 9.59 -18.23 -8.59
N GLU A 160 9.38 -19.39 -7.97
CA GLU A 160 8.19 -20.24 -8.09
C GLU A 160 6.95 -19.53 -7.56
N LEU A 161 7.06 -18.93 -6.37
CA LEU A 161 6.00 -18.10 -5.80
C LEU A 161 5.61 -16.96 -6.76
N ARG A 162 6.60 -16.27 -7.32
CA ARG A 162 6.38 -15.17 -8.24
C ARG A 162 5.64 -15.64 -9.49
N GLU A 163 6.06 -16.73 -10.10
CA GLU A 163 5.41 -17.30 -11.28
C GLU A 163 3.97 -17.72 -10.99
N MET A 164 3.73 -18.44 -9.89
CA MET A 164 2.40 -18.84 -9.45
C MET A 164 1.49 -17.63 -9.23
N TYR A 165 1.96 -16.63 -8.50
CA TYR A 165 1.18 -15.41 -8.25
C TYR A 165 0.84 -14.65 -9.53
N LEU A 166 1.80 -14.46 -10.44
CA LEU A 166 1.56 -13.75 -11.69
C LEU A 166 0.57 -14.52 -12.58
N LYS A 167 0.67 -15.85 -12.65
CA LYS A 167 -0.28 -16.70 -13.35
C LYS A 167 -1.70 -16.55 -12.79
N ARG A 168 -1.87 -16.60 -11.47
CA ARG A 168 -3.16 -16.41 -10.79
C ARG A 168 -3.71 -15.01 -11.04
N LYS A 169 -2.89 -13.99 -10.91
CA LYS A 169 -3.31 -12.60 -11.10
C LYS A 169 -3.77 -12.34 -12.54
N ASN A 170 -3.09 -12.90 -13.53
CA ASN A 170 -3.43 -12.73 -14.94
C ASN A 170 -4.66 -13.54 -15.37
N SER A 171 -4.94 -14.64 -14.69
CA SER A 171 -6.11 -15.49 -14.97
C SER A 171 -7.34 -15.17 -14.09
N ASN A 172 -7.21 -14.25 -13.13
CA ASN A 172 -8.29 -13.92 -12.21
C ASN A 172 -9.39 -13.11 -12.92
N ASN A 173 -10.59 -13.69 -12.98
CA ASN A 173 -11.79 -13.04 -13.50
C ASN A 173 -12.74 -12.56 -12.40
N ASP A 174 -12.45 -12.82 -11.12
CA ASP A 174 -13.25 -12.36 -9.99
C ASP A 174 -12.82 -10.96 -9.55
N ILE A 175 -13.66 -9.96 -9.84
CA ILE A 175 -13.42 -8.55 -9.47
C ILE A 175 -13.35 -8.32 -7.94
N ASN A 176 -13.94 -9.22 -7.15
CA ASN A 176 -13.94 -9.13 -5.70
C ASN A 176 -12.63 -9.68 -5.09
N LYS A 177 -11.94 -10.55 -5.82
CA LYS A 177 -10.71 -11.19 -5.35
C LYS A 177 -9.52 -10.25 -5.55
N LYS A 178 -9.02 -9.71 -4.45
CA LYS A 178 -7.95 -8.71 -4.46
C LYS A 178 -6.57 -9.35 -4.63
N SER A 179 -5.63 -8.57 -5.15
CA SER A 179 -4.23 -9.02 -5.37
C SER A 179 -3.55 -9.53 -4.09
N ARG A 180 -3.90 -8.98 -2.92
CA ARG A 180 -3.39 -9.47 -1.63
C ARG A 180 -3.85 -10.90 -1.34
N SER A 181 -5.12 -11.20 -1.56
CA SER A 181 -5.66 -12.56 -1.38
C SER A 181 -5.03 -13.56 -2.34
N LEU A 182 -4.88 -13.18 -3.62
CA LEU A 182 -4.19 -14.02 -4.61
C LEU A 182 -2.73 -14.29 -4.24
N PHE A 183 -2.05 -13.30 -3.65
CA PHE A 183 -0.69 -13.47 -3.19
C PHE A 183 -0.61 -14.44 -2.00
N ALA A 184 -1.45 -14.25 -0.98
CA ALA A 184 -1.49 -15.14 0.18
C ALA A 184 -1.85 -16.59 -0.19
N GLU A 185 -2.80 -16.79 -1.11
CA GLU A 185 -3.10 -18.12 -1.65
C GLU A 185 -1.90 -18.72 -2.37
N SER A 186 -1.12 -17.91 -3.08
CA SER A 186 0.09 -18.40 -3.75
C SER A 186 1.16 -18.79 -2.75
N VAL A 187 1.33 -18.03 -1.67
CA VAL A 187 2.24 -18.36 -0.56
C VAL A 187 1.83 -19.69 0.07
N ASN A 188 0.56 -19.86 0.45
CA ASN A 188 0.09 -21.12 1.05
C ASN A 188 0.30 -22.32 0.12
N ASN A 189 -0.01 -22.17 -1.18
CA ASN A 189 0.19 -23.26 -2.13
C ASN A 189 1.66 -23.67 -2.30
N ILE A 190 2.59 -22.70 -2.30
CA ILE A 190 4.03 -23.03 -2.32
C ILE A 190 4.42 -23.78 -1.05
N CYS A 191 3.96 -23.33 0.12
CA CYS A 191 4.20 -24.00 1.38
C CYS A 191 3.68 -25.45 1.37
N ASP A 192 2.44 -25.65 0.90
CA ASP A 192 1.83 -26.97 0.79
C ASP A 192 2.59 -27.88 -0.20
N GLU A 193 3.02 -27.33 -1.35
CA GLU A 193 3.69 -28.08 -2.41
C GLU A 193 5.12 -28.51 -2.02
N TYR A 194 5.84 -27.63 -1.30
CA TYR A 194 7.25 -27.84 -0.94
C TYR A 194 7.47 -28.29 0.51
N GLY A 195 6.40 -28.51 1.27
CA GLY A 195 6.47 -29.15 2.58
C GLY A 195 6.86 -28.23 3.72
N TYR A 196 6.32 -27.02 3.76
CA TYR A 196 6.37 -26.19 4.96
C TYR A 196 5.53 -26.85 6.06
N PHE A 197 6.18 -27.21 7.15
CA PHE A 197 5.53 -27.76 8.35
C PHE A 197 5.61 -26.74 9.48
N GLU A 198 4.47 -26.50 10.11
CA GLU A 198 4.36 -25.68 11.34
C GLU A 198 4.97 -26.36 12.55
#